data_41f9a928f7c20447226797aad1e963ab
#
_entry.id   41f9a928f7c20447226797aad1e963ab
#
_cell.length_a   1.000
_cell.length_b   1.000
_cell.length_c   1.000
_cell.angle_alpha   90.00
_cell.angle_beta   90.00
_cell.angle_gamma   90.00
#
_symmetry.space_group_name_H-M   'P 1'
#
loop_
_entity.id
_entity.type
_entity.pdbx_description
1 polymer ?
#
loop_
_entity_poly.entity_id
_entity_poly.type
_entity_poly.pdbx_seq_one_letter_code
_entity_poly.pdbx_strand_id
1 'polypeptide(L)'
;MPDYTKVNDVAAADIVEINGVAYASIAECNGLTSPSLGATRWVIGADDALIAHAANSDRTSWTTYDSIASADTNDNDFDIAFGKDNSGNGIYICTRDGGARELQVSGTDVTSTASWTDVSTNAAAEGGGATSKKNIMQILWGARSDGTVSGTWMAVGHQGDEDIYRSTDGGANWSAIDLSSLSGHSSSVFINGIASDGLGKWAFAQANRFYYSTNDGASFAVSTPFSSGQGKGVPGRIHAIIFTNNSWVIMYSNSSQIHVRSCAASDITDWGDEVRLNNLLHMSSNGDKGQMAADASGRVVATTNRNEADLYYFDVNGKVISNSNLVTLSMSSDNIRDVATDGSTWLLACTDGDVWESTNAGASWSQIADNQGADSSDDFTSVTCDVVLPL
;
A
#
# COMPACT_ATOMS: atom_id res chain seq x y z
N MET A 1 -12.67 -32.68 -27.33
CA MET A 1 -11.54 -31.78 -27.05
C MET A 1 -11.01 -32.18 -25.69
N PRO A 2 -9.70 -32.29 -25.48
CA PRO A 2 -9.19 -32.53 -24.16
C PRO A 2 -9.64 -31.40 -23.21
N ASP A 3 -9.99 -31.78 -22.01
CA ASP A 3 -10.34 -30.81 -20.95
C ASP A 3 -9.06 -30.20 -20.39
N TYR A 4 -8.77 -28.97 -20.78
CA TYR A 4 -7.57 -28.24 -20.35
C TYR A 4 -7.77 -27.42 -19.06
N THR A 5 -8.74 -27.80 -18.25
CA THR A 5 -8.92 -27.17 -16.91
C THR A 5 -7.78 -27.55 -15.94
N LYS A 6 -6.90 -28.46 -16.36
CA LYS A 6 -5.76 -28.91 -15.58
C LYS A 6 -4.53 -29.18 -16.45
N VAL A 7 -3.36 -28.90 -15.91
CA VAL A 7 -2.06 -29.35 -16.44
C VAL A 7 -1.43 -30.26 -15.39
N ASN A 8 -1.19 -31.53 -15.70
CA ASN A 8 -0.66 -32.51 -14.74
C ASN A 8 -1.43 -32.57 -13.41
N ASP A 9 -2.77 -32.54 -13.47
CA ASP A 9 -3.67 -32.52 -12.31
C ASP A 9 -3.66 -31.23 -11.45
N VAL A 10 -2.88 -30.24 -11.82
CA VAL A 10 -2.92 -28.89 -11.22
C VAL A 10 -4.00 -28.06 -11.91
N ALA A 11 -4.88 -27.43 -11.15
CA ALA A 11 -5.88 -26.52 -11.70
C ALA A 11 -5.21 -25.33 -12.41
N ALA A 12 -5.77 -24.87 -13.53
CA ALA A 12 -5.20 -23.75 -14.27
C ALA A 12 -5.03 -22.49 -13.42
N ALA A 13 -5.91 -22.28 -12.43
CA ALA A 13 -5.82 -21.16 -11.50
C ALA A 13 -4.63 -21.24 -10.53
N ASP A 14 -4.03 -22.44 -10.36
CA ASP A 14 -2.91 -22.66 -9.44
C ASP A 14 -1.55 -22.68 -10.17
N ILE A 15 -1.55 -22.48 -11.49
CA ILE A 15 -0.31 -22.48 -12.28
C ILE A 15 0.27 -21.07 -12.27
N VAL A 16 1.38 -20.89 -11.56
CA VAL A 16 2.07 -19.61 -11.47
C VAL A 16 3.10 -19.38 -12.58
N GLU A 17 3.64 -20.46 -13.15
CA GLU A 17 4.57 -20.39 -14.28
C GLU A 17 4.55 -21.66 -15.11
N ILE A 18 4.95 -21.55 -16.39
CA ILE A 18 5.19 -22.66 -17.31
C ILE A 18 6.58 -22.48 -17.93
N ASN A 19 7.46 -23.46 -17.71
CA ASN A 19 8.84 -23.43 -18.23
C ASN A 19 9.63 -22.16 -17.85
N GLY A 20 9.40 -21.65 -16.62
CA GLY A 20 10.10 -20.45 -16.12
C GLY A 20 9.53 -19.13 -16.63
N VAL A 21 8.38 -19.16 -17.32
CA VAL A 21 7.63 -17.97 -17.71
C VAL A 21 6.42 -17.85 -16.79
N ALA A 22 6.27 -16.73 -16.11
CA ALA A 22 5.12 -16.50 -15.24
C ALA A 22 3.81 -16.67 -16.02
N TYR A 23 2.86 -17.42 -15.47
CA TYR A 23 1.60 -17.72 -16.16
C TYR A 23 0.83 -16.43 -16.53
N ALA A 24 0.92 -15.43 -15.69
CA ALA A 24 0.37 -14.10 -15.94
C ALA A 24 0.94 -13.39 -17.18
N SER A 25 2.17 -13.76 -17.60
CA SER A 25 2.82 -13.21 -18.78
C SER A 25 2.53 -14.02 -20.04
N ILE A 26 1.75 -15.11 -19.94
CA ILE A 26 1.38 -15.98 -21.05
C ILE A 26 -0.02 -15.57 -21.50
N ALA A 27 -0.10 -14.79 -22.56
CA ALA A 27 -1.38 -14.30 -23.10
C ALA A 27 -2.32 -15.43 -23.52
N GLU A 28 -1.75 -16.53 -24.03
CA GLU A 28 -2.50 -17.71 -24.41
C GLU A 28 -1.58 -18.94 -24.39
N CYS A 29 -2.04 -20.02 -23.78
CA CYS A 29 -1.36 -21.31 -23.85
C CYS A 29 -2.37 -22.38 -24.30
N ASN A 30 -2.21 -22.88 -25.53
CA ASN A 30 -3.09 -23.88 -26.13
C ASN A 30 -4.60 -23.56 -26.04
N GLY A 31 -4.97 -22.31 -26.24
CA GLY A 31 -6.35 -21.83 -26.16
C GLY A 31 -6.86 -21.53 -24.75
N LEU A 32 -6.03 -21.64 -23.75
CA LEU A 32 -6.30 -21.09 -22.42
C LEU A 32 -5.79 -19.66 -22.38
N THR A 33 -6.69 -18.73 -22.23
CA THR A 33 -6.32 -17.34 -21.92
C THR A 33 -5.77 -17.28 -20.50
N SER A 34 -4.68 -16.55 -20.30
CA SER A 34 -4.26 -16.14 -18.96
C SER A 34 -5.45 -15.50 -18.27
N PRO A 35 -5.76 -15.85 -17.01
CA PRO A 35 -6.71 -15.06 -16.28
C PRO A 35 -6.25 -13.61 -16.31
N SER A 36 -7.12 -12.72 -16.73
CA SER A 36 -6.85 -11.28 -16.68
C SER A 36 -6.50 -10.93 -15.25
N LEU A 37 -5.27 -10.55 -15.01
CA LEU A 37 -4.83 -10.03 -13.70
C LEU A 37 -5.27 -8.58 -13.51
N GLY A 38 -5.91 -7.98 -14.50
CA GLY A 38 -6.43 -6.62 -14.37
C GLY A 38 -7.52 -6.55 -13.30
N ALA A 39 -7.50 -5.48 -12.55
CA ALA A 39 -8.54 -5.16 -11.60
C ALA A 39 -9.91 -5.22 -12.26
N THR A 40 -10.91 -5.70 -11.54
CA THR A 40 -12.31 -5.56 -11.96
C THR A 40 -12.91 -4.28 -11.40
N ARG A 41 -12.33 -3.77 -10.32
CA ARG A 41 -12.80 -2.58 -9.62
C ARG A 41 -11.64 -1.81 -8.99
N TRP A 42 -11.80 -0.48 -8.96
CA TRP A 42 -11.01 0.45 -8.20
C TRP A 42 -11.84 1.01 -7.06
N VAL A 43 -11.19 1.23 -5.92
CA VAL A 43 -11.83 1.77 -4.72
C VAL A 43 -10.93 2.84 -4.13
N ILE A 44 -11.54 3.95 -3.74
CA ILE A 44 -10.90 5.11 -3.13
C ILE A 44 -11.52 5.35 -1.78
N GLY A 45 -10.71 5.60 -0.78
CA GLY A 45 -11.11 6.17 0.48
C GLY A 45 -10.97 7.69 0.45
N ALA A 46 -11.91 8.39 1.06
CA ALA A 46 -11.93 9.84 1.12
C ALA A 46 -12.20 10.32 2.55
N ASP A 47 -12.02 11.61 2.77
CA ASP A 47 -12.38 12.27 4.01
C ASP A 47 -13.85 11.98 4.38
N ASP A 48 -14.22 12.26 5.62
CA ASP A 48 -15.57 12.07 6.14
C ASP A 48 -16.13 10.62 5.99
N ALA A 49 -15.20 9.62 5.90
CA ALA A 49 -15.54 8.22 5.75
C ALA A 49 -16.24 7.87 4.42
N LEU A 50 -16.04 8.67 3.41
CA LEU A 50 -16.57 8.43 2.08
C LEU A 50 -15.79 7.31 1.37
N ILE A 51 -16.51 6.45 0.67
CA ILE A 51 -15.95 5.46 -0.26
C ILE A 51 -16.40 5.83 -1.68
N ALA A 52 -15.46 5.89 -2.59
CA ALA A 52 -15.73 5.97 -4.01
C ALA A 52 -15.28 4.69 -4.71
N HIS A 53 -16.06 4.20 -5.67
CA HIS A 53 -15.67 3.04 -6.46
C HIS A 53 -16.04 3.19 -7.94
N ALA A 54 -15.23 2.59 -8.80
CA ALA A 54 -15.47 2.53 -10.24
C ALA A 54 -15.16 1.13 -10.78
N ALA A 55 -15.85 0.71 -11.82
CA ALA A 55 -15.51 -0.49 -12.58
C ALA A 55 -14.22 -0.24 -13.38
N ASN A 56 -13.35 -1.24 -13.52
CA ASN A 56 -12.15 -1.09 -14.35
C ASN A 56 -12.47 -0.87 -15.83
N SER A 57 -13.65 -1.26 -16.28
CA SER A 57 -14.13 -0.99 -17.65
C SER A 57 -14.58 0.46 -17.88
N ASP A 58 -14.87 1.20 -16.79
CA ASP A 58 -15.26 2.62 -16.84
C ASP A 58 -14.76 3.33 -15.57
N ARG A 59 -13.57 3.87 -15.63
CA ARG A 59 -12.90 4.62 -14.56
C ARG A 59 -13.20 6.11 -14.59
N THR A 60 -14.03 6.55 -15.50
CA THR A 60 -14.49 7.94 -15.59
C THR A 60 -15.78 8.19 -14.80
N SER A 61 -16.42 7.12 -14.33
CA SER A 61 -17.71 7.16 -13.62
C SER A 61 -17.55 6.53 -12.24
N TRP A 62 -17.52 7.35 -11.22
CA TRP A 62 -17.37 6.95 -9.82
C TRP A 62 -18.70 7.01 -9.10
N THR A 63 -18.93 6.05 -8.24
CA THR A 63 -20.09 6.04 -7.33
C THR A 63 -19.57 6.21 -5.91
N THR A 64 -20.14 7.15 -5.18
CA THR A 64 -19.75 7.49 -3.81
C THR A 64 -20.85 7.13 -2.82
N TYR A 65 -20.47 6.77 -1.61
CA TYR A 65 -21.38 6.55 -0.48
C TYR A 65 -20.61 6.61 0.84
N ASP A 66 -21.28 6.92 1.93
CA ASP A 66 -20.70 6.88 3.26
C ASP A 66 -20.44 5.43 3.68
N SER A 67 -19.22 5.12 4.06
CA SER A 67 -18.85 3.74 4.49
C SER A 67 -19.51 3.37 5.83
N ILE A 68 -19.90 4.35 6.65
CA ILE A 68 -20.37 4.15 8.02
C ILE A 68 -21.54 5.04 8.35
N ALA A 69 -22.50 4.46 9.11
CA ALA A 69 -23.72 5.13 9.53
C ALA A 69 -23.56 6.18 10.66
N SER A 70 -22.35 6.47 11.14
CA SER A 70 -22.13 7.48 12.18
C SER A 70 -21.00 8.42 11.80
N ALA A 71 -21.36 9.58 11.34
CA ALA A 71 -20.46 10.65 10.98
C ALA A 71 -19.68 11.17 12.19
N ASP A 72 -18.39 10.91 12.24
CA ASP A 72 -17.45 11.83 12.88
C ASP A 72 -16.78 12.61 11.73
N THR A 73 -17.15 13.86 11.58
CA THR A 73 -16.84 14.71 10.43
C THR A 73 -15.42 15.29 10.47
N ASN A 74 -14.48 14.67 11.15
CA ASN A 74 -13.11 15.16 11.30
C ASN A 74 -12.04 14.12 10.90
N ASP A 75 -12.40 13.15 10.07
CA ASP A 75 -11.51 12.06 9.69
C ASP A 75 -10.63 12.45 8.49
N ASN A 76 -9.37 12.78 8.76
CA ASN A 76 -8.42 13.24 7.74
C ASN A 76 -7.46 12.16 7.23
N ASP A 77 -7.48 10.96 7.80
CA ASP A 77 -6.55 9.88 7.46
C ASP A 77 -7.30 8.57 7.27
N PHE A 78 -7.68 8.31 6.04
CA PHE A 78 -8.36 7.09 5.63
C PHE A 78 -7.42 6.30 4.71
N ASP A 79 -7.23 5.02 5.00
CA ASP A 79 -6.50 4.11 4.13
C ASP A 79 -7.34 2.88 3.82
N ILE A 80 -7.21 2.36 2.60
CA ILE A 80 -7.96 1.20 2.14
C ILE A 80 -7.06 0.23 1.40
N ALA A 81 -7.16 -1.05 1.74
CA ALA A 81 -6.44 -2.10 1.04
C ALA A 81 -7.34 -3.26 0.65
N PHE A 82 -6.97 -3.92 -0.44
CA PHE A 82 -7.58 -5.16 -0.89
C PHE A 82 -6.74 -6.37 -0.46
N GLY A 83 -7.41 -7.46 -0.11
CA GLY A 83 -6.78 -8.72 0.25
C GLY A 83 -7.78 -9.85 0.36
N LYS A 84 -7.55 -10.83 1.25
CA LYS A 84 -8.37 -12.04 1.34
C LYS A 84 -8.91 -12.29 2.73
N ASP A 85 -10.11 -12.88 2.79
CA ASP A 85 -10.71 -13.44 4.00
C ASP A 85 -10.19 -14.85 4.30
N ASN A 86 -10.71 -15.49 5.37
CA ASN A 86 -10.37 -16.87 5.75
C ASN A 86 -10.73 -17.93 4.71
N SER A 87 -11.63 -17.62 3.79
CA SER A 87 -12.05 -18.53 2.73
C SER A 87 -11.32 -18.27 1.40
N GLY A 88 -10.44 -17.25 1.37
CA GLY A 88 -9.72 -16.82 0.18
C GLY A 88 -10.52 -15.90 -0.73
N ASN A 89 -11.70 -15.44 -0.30
CA ASN A 89 -12.47 -14.45 -1.06
C ASN A 89 -11.80 -13.08 -0.95
N GLY A 90 -11.88 -12.27 -2.00
CA GLY A 90 -11.43 -10.88 -1.97
C GLY A 90 -12.28 -10.05 -1.02
N ILE A 91 -11.62 -9.28 -0.18
CA ILE A 91 -12.26 -8.30 0.71
C ILE A 91 -11.46 -7.01 0.73
N TYR A 92 -12.11 -5.92 1.12
CA TYR A 92 -11.43 -4.67 1.43
C TYR A 92 -11.44 -4.44 2.93
N ILE A 93 -10.38 -3.87 3.44
CA ILE A 93 -10.32 -3.35 4.80
C ILE A 93 -9.91 -1.89 4.71
N CYS A 94 -10.64 -1.04 5.41
CA CYS A 94 -10.29 0.35 5.56
C CYS A 94 -9.96 0.71 7.01
N THR A 95 -9.17 1.75 7.14
CA THR A 95 -8.84 2.36 8.42
C THR A 95 -9.52 3.70 8.51
N ARG A 96 -9.71 4.19 9.72
CA ARG A 96 -10.32 5.48 9.97
C ARG A 96 -9.63 6.19 11.13
N ASP A 97 -9.36 7.47 10.96
CA ASP A 97 -8.92 8.36 12.03
C ASP A 97 -10.09 9.17 12.54
N GLY A 98 -10.61 8.86 13.67
CA GLY A 98 -11.71 9.56 14.31
C GLY A 98 -11.97 9.10 15.71
N GLY A 99 -12.92 9.71 16.40
CA GLY A 99 -13.19 9.45 17.81
C GLY A 99 -13.43 7.99 18.19
N ALA A 100 -13.87 7.14 17.29
CA ALA A 100 -14.14 5.71 17.49
C ALA A 100 -13.08 4.78 16.89
N ARG A 101 -12.23 5.24 15.96
CA ARG A 101 -11.05 4.53 15.40
C ARG A 101 -11.35 3.14 14.91
N GLU A 102 -11.68 3.04 13.69
CA GLU A 102 -12.32 1.83 13.22
C GLU A 102 -11.51 1.16 12.15
N LEU A 103 -11.32 -0.12 12.31
CA LEU A 103 -11.02 -1.05 11.24
C LEU A 103 -12.36 -1.58 10.75
N GLN A 104 -12.63 -1.40 9.47
CA GLN A 104 -13.83 -1.90 8.86
C GLN A 104 -13.51 -2.88 7.75
N VAL A 105 -14.21 -3.98 7.76
CA VAL A 105 -14.09 -5.04 6.75
C VAL A 105 -15.33 -5.03 5.88
N SER A 106 -15.15 -4.95 4.56
CA SER A 106 -16.20 -5.24 3.60
C SER A 106 -16.30 -6.73 3.37
N GLY A 107 -17.49 -7.17 2.87
CA GLY A 107 -17.52 -8.39 2.08
C GLY A 107 -16.85 -8.18 0.70
N THR A 108 -17.16 -9.05 -0.25
CA THR A 108 -16.73 -8.91 -1.66
C THR A 108 -17.44 -7.76 -2.38
N ASP A 109 -18.48 -7.22 -1.79
CA ASP A 109 -19.26 -6.10 -2.30
C ASP A 109 -18.90 -4.82 -1.55
N VAL A 110 -18.45 -3.81 -2.28
CA VAL A 110 -18.13 -2.47 -1.76
C VAL A 110 -19.03 -1.40 -2.38
N THR A 111 -20.27 -1.75 -2.66
CA THR A 111 -21.19 -0.85 -3.36
C THR A 111 -22.14 -0.11 -2.45
N SER A 112 -22.12 -0.35 -1.15
CA SER A 112 -23.00 0.30 -0.19
C SER A 112 -22.46 0.27 1.24
N THR A 113 -22.93 1.20 2.07
CA THR A 113 -22.64 1.26 3.52
C THR A 113 -22.94 -0.07 4.24
N ALA A 114 -23.98 -0.80 3.82
CA ALA A 114 -24.36 -2.07 4.44
C ALA A 114 -23.34 -3.20 4.24
N SER A 115 -22.38 -3.03 3.32
CA SER A 115 -21.34 -4.01 3.05
C SER A 115 -20.20 -4.00 4.09
N TRP A 116 -20.12 -2.97 4.92
CA TRP A 116 -19.02 -2.77 5.85
C TRP A 116 -19.40 -3.21 7.27
N THR A 117 -18.47 -3.85 7.94
CA THR A 117 -18.61 -4.33 9.32
C THR A 117 -17.45 -3.80 10.16
N ASP A 118 -17.78 -3.14 11.26
CA ASP A 118 -16.80 -2.70 12.25
C ASP A 118 -16.18 -3.91 12.96
N VAL A 119 -14.85 -4.01 12.90
CA VAL A 119 -14.06 -5.03 13.57
C VAL A 119 -13.09 -4.46 14.60
N SER A 120 -13.19 -3.18 14.91
CA SER A 120 -12.30 -2.48 15.86
C SER A 120 -12.36 -3.07 17.27
N THR A 121 -13.53 -3.56 17.67
CA THR A 121 -13.71 -4.21 18.98
C THR A 121 -12.99 -5.55 19.08
N ASN A 122 -12.68 -6.16 17.93
CA ASN A 122 -11.96 -7.42 17.83
C ASN A 122 -10.43 -7.21 17.76
N ALA A 123 -9.99 -5.99 17.64
CA ALA A 123 -8.59 -5.66 17.88
C ALA A 123 -8.36 -5.86 19.37
N ALA A 124 -7.56 -6.87 19.74
CA ALA A 124 -7.28 -7.17 21.14
C ALA A 124 -6.79 -5.89 21.81
N ALA A 125 -7.66 -5.35 22.66
CA ALA A 125 -7.33 -4.18 23.42
C ALA A 125 -6.12 -4.54 24.28
N GLU A 126 -4.98 -3.98 23.99
CA GLU A 126 -3.97 -3.86 25.02
C GLU A 126 -4.65 -3.20 26.20
N GLY A 127 -4.53 -3.77 27.40
CA GLY A 127 -5.02 -3.43 28.72
C GLY A 127 -5.46 -2.02 29.12
N GLY A 128 -5.72 -1.17 28.18
CA GLY A 128 -6.28 0.16 28.29
C GLY A 128 -7.55 0.23 27.47
N GLY A 129 -8.66 0.53 28.10
CA GLY A 129 -9.98 0.54 27.48
C GLY A 129 -10.04 1.26 26.14
N ALA A 130 -11.09 1.01 25.39
CA ALA A 130 -11.38 1.42 24.02
C ALA A 130 -11.18 2.93 23.65
N THR A 131 -10.72 3.73 24.57
CA THR A 131 -10.51 5.19 24.44
C THR A 131 -9.11 5.60 24.04
N SER A 132 -8.17 4.67 23.89
CA SER A 132 -6.76 5.00 23.63
C SER A 132 -6.19 4.44 22.33
N LYS A 133 -6.99 3.81 21.48
CA LYS A 133 -6.53 3.38 20.15
C LYS A 133 -6.34 4.62 19.27
N LYS A 134 -5.15 4.84 18.81
CA LYS A 134 -4.81 6.06 18.07
C LYS A 134 -4.58 5.71 16.61
N ASN A 135 -5.26 6.40 15.77
CA ASN A 135 -5.03 6.64 14.35
C ASN A 135 -4.27 5.52 13.63
N ILE A 136 -5.00 4.54 13.09
CA ILE A 136 -4.43 3.58 12.16
C ILE A 136 -4.34 4.27 10.80
N MET A 137 -3.13 4.46 10.31
CA MET A 137 -2.84 5.29 9.15
C MET A 137 -2.56 4.50 7.87
N GLN A 138 -2.24 3.23 7.98
CA GLN A 138 -1.98 2.39 6.83
C GLN A 138 -2.35 0.95 7.11
N ILE A 139 -2.93 0.31 6.10
CA ILE A 139 -3.29 -1.10 6.11
C ILE A 139 -2.76 -1.80 4.87
N LEU A 140 -2.34 -3.04 5.02
CA LEU A 140 -1.84 -3.86 3.92
C LEU A 140 -2.14 -5.33 4.14
N TRP A 141 -2.41 -6.04 3.06
CA TRP A 141 -2.47 -7.49 3.00
C TRP A 141 -1.21 -8.06 2.36
N GLY A 142 -0.76 -9.23 2.84
CA GLY A 142 0.31 -10.00 2.21
C GLY A 142 0.06 -11.49 2.35
N ALA A 143 0.42 -12.27 1.33
CA ALA A 143 0.33 -13.72 1.43
C ALA A 143 1.31 -14.25 2.49
N ARG A 144 1.01 -15.44 3.03
CA ARG A 144 1.81 -16.09 4.05
C ARG A 144 2.79 -17.08 3.45
N SER A 145 3.90 -17.27 4.15
CA SER A 145 4.94 -18.24 3.79
C SER A 145 4.44 -19.69 3.77
N ASP A 146 3.40 -20.01 4.55
CA ASP A 146 2.80 -21.36 4.64
C ASP A 146 1.70 -21.60 3.58
N GLY A 147 1.41 -20.61 2.72
CA GLY A 147 0.38 -20.69 1.70
C GLY A 147 -1.06 -20.59 2.22
N THR A 148 -1.26 -20.24 3.49
CA THR A 148 -2.59 -20.04 4.05
C THR A 148 -3.33 -18.93 3.31
N VAL A 149 -4.52 -19.25 2.80
CA VAL A 149 -5.27 -18.38 1.87
C VAL A 149 -5.72 -17.04 2.46
N SER A 150 -5.94 -16.96 3.78
CA SER A 150 -6.29 -15.69 4.45
C SER A 150 -5.15 -14.68 4.42
N GLY A 151 -3.92 -15.11 4.17
CA GLY A 151 -2.75 -14.24 4.25
C GLY A 151 -2.56 -13.67 5.66
N THR A 152 -1.87 -12.55 5.70
CA THR A 152 -1.70 -11.71 6.89
C THR A 152 -2.15 -10.29 6.53
N TRP A 153 -2.98 -9.72 7.36
CA TRP A 153 -3.28 -8.30 7.35
C TRP A 153 -2.45 -7.60 8.42
N MET A 154 -1.94 -6.45 8.08
CA MET A 154 -1.27 -5.56 9.02
C MET A 154 -1.79 -4.15 8.92
N ALA A 155 -1.99 -3.53 10.08
CA ALA A 155 -2.35 -2.15 10.22
C ALA A 155 -1.34 -1.45 11.13
N VAL A 156 -0.88 -0.28 10.74
CA VAL A 156 0.10 0.50 11.48
C VAL A 156 -0.48 1.81 11.96
N GLY A 157 -0.16 2.15 13.20
CA GLY A 157 -0.73 3.29 13.89
C GLY A 157 0.10 4.56 13.75
N HIS A 158 -0.56 5.64 14.15
CA HIS A 158 0.00 6.98 14.27
C HIS A 158 0.73 7.17 15.61
N GLN A 159 1.36 8.34 15.77
CA GLN A 159 2.08 8.78 16.95
C GLN A 159 1.35 8.45 18.27
N GLY A 160 2.03 7.74 19.15
CA GLY A 160 1.57 7.38 20.49
C GLY A 160 1.01 5.98 20.61
N ASP A 161 0.94 5.23 19.50
CA ASP A 161 0.79 3.78 19.53
C ASP A 161 2.13 3.12 19.29
N GLU A 162 2.44 2.15 20.14
CA GLU A 162 3.69 1.42 20.08
C GLU A 162 3.57 0.17 19.21
N ASP A 163 2.39 -0.07 18.62
CA ASP A 163 2.01 -1.37 18.12
C ASP A 163 1.69 -1.37 16.63
N ILE A 164 1.99 -2.51 16.03
CA ILE A 164 1.43 -2.93 14.76
C ILE A 164 0.30 -3.90 15.08
N TYR A 165 -0.84 -3.72 14.45
CA TYR A 165 -1.95 -4.67 14.55
C TYR A 165 -1.84 -5.70 13.44
N ARG A 166 -1.99 -6.97 13.81
CA ARG A 166 -1.88 -8.11 12.90
C ARG A 166 -3.11 -8.99 12.97
N SER A 167 -3.66 -9.36 11.82
CA SER A 167 -4.69 -10.40 11.68
C SER A 167 -4.19 -11.51 10.78
N THR A 168 -4.52 -12.75 11.12
CA THR A 168 -4.25 -13.95 10.32
C THR A 168 -5.51 -14.73 9.99
N ASP A 169 -6.65 -14.13 10.25
CA ASP A 169 -7.97 -14.71 10.04
C ASP A 169 -8.85 -13.83 9.15
N GLY A 170 -8.24 -13.22 8.13
CA GLY A 170 -8.97 -12.44 7.13
C GLY A 170 -9.50 -11.12 7.68
N GLY A 171 -8.85 -10.51 8.66
CA GLY A 171 -9.27 -9.25 9.24
C GLY A 171 -10.34 -9.35 10.34
N ALA A 172 -10.80 -10.58 10.67
CA ALA A 172 -11.88 -10.75 11.64
C ALA A 172 -11.43 -10.48 13.08
N ASN A 173 -10.21 -10.86 13.45
CA ASN A 173 -9.61 -10.59 14.75
C ASN A 173 -8.19 -10.03 14.60
N TRP A 174 -7.83 -9.13 15.49
CA TRP A 174 -6.54 -8.44 15.45
C TRP A 174 -5.80 -8.60 16.78
N SER A 175 -4.48 -8.70 16.69
CA SER A 175 -3.58 -8.70 17.84
C SER A 175 -2.50 -7.65 17.68
N ALA A 176 -2.21 -6.93 18.75
CA ALA A 176 -1.11 -5.98 18.77
C ALA A 176 0.24 -6.72 18.83
N ILE A 177 1.23 -6.17 18.15
CA ILE A 177 2.63 -6.58 18.22
C ILE A 177 3.38 -5.48 18.94
N ASP A 178 3.81 -5.77 20.16
CA ASP A 178 4.60 -4.84 20.99
C ASP A 178 5.97 -4.59 20.35
N LEU A 179 6.22 -3.32 20.01
CA LEU A 179 7.48 -2.87 19.41
C LEU A 179 8.43 -2.26 20.45
N SER A 180 8.01 -2.11 21.70
CA SER A 180 8.78 -1.39 22.75
C SER A 180 10.17 -1.98 23.01
N SER A 181 10.33 -3.28 22.77
CA SER A 181 11.61 -3.98 22.90
C SER A 181 12.56 -3.79 21.71
N LEU A 182 12.09 -3.23 20.60
CA LEU A 182 12.92 -3.08 19.40
C LEU A 182 13.91 -1.92 19.55
N SER A 183 15.16 -2.18 19.21
CA SER A 183 16.21 -1.17 19.30
C SER A 183 15.90 0.05 18.45
N GLY A 184 15.78 1.20 19.12
CA GLY A 184 15.54 2.50 18.49
C GLY A 184 14.10 2.75 18.07
N HIS A 185 13.17 1.91 18.46
CA HIS A 185 11.75 2.20 18.42
C HIS A 185 11.43 3.39 19.35
N SER A 186 10.43 4.17 18.99
CA SER A 186 9.96 5.30 19.79
C SER A 186 8.47 5.51 19.58
N SER A 187 7.69 5.43 20.65
CA SER A 187 6.25 5.70 20.66
C SER A 187 5.87 7.14 20.26
N SER A 188 6.84 8.06 20.26
CA SER A 188 6.60 9.44 19.85
C SER A 188 6.86 9.69 18.36
N VAL A 189 7.16 8.67 17.57
CA VAL A 189 7.49 8.77 16.14
C VAL A 189 6.59 7.88 15.32
N PHE A 190 6.06 8.42 14.25
CA PHE A 190 5.18 7.72 13.31
C PHE A 190 5.85 6.50 12.65
N ILE A 191 5.06 5.47 12.38
CA ILE A 191 5.40 4.44 11.39
C ILE A 191 4.96 4.97 10.03
N ASN A 192 5.92 5.18 9.13
CA ASN A 192 5.69 5.89 7.86
C ASN A 192 5.58 4.97 6.65
N GLY A 193 5.36 3.71 6.84
CA GLY A 193 5.17 2.78 5.74
C GLY A 193 5.28 1.34 6.18
N ILE A 194 4.46 0.50 5.55
CA ILE A 194 4.49 -0.95 5.70
C ILE A 194 4.51 -1.59 4.32
N ALA A 195 5.24 -2.68 4.16
CA ALA A 195 5.29 -3.44 2.93
C ALA A 195 5.45 -4.94 3.20
N SER A 196 5.00 -5.75 2.24
CA SER A 196 5.14 -7.21 2.23
C SER A 196 5.80 -7.67 0.94
N ASP A 197 6.55 -8.78 0.98
CA ASP A 197 7.06 -9.45 -0.22
C ASP A 197 6.04 -10.41 -0.85
N GLY A 198 4.84 -10.51 -0.27
CA GLY A 198 3.83 -11.47 -0.70
C GLY A 198 4.20 -12.94 -0.42
N LEU A 199 5.28 -13.21 0.30
CA LEU A 199 5.79 -14.55 0.63
C LEU A 199 6.07 -14.72 2.12
N GLY A 200 5.49 -13.85 2.96
CA GLY A 200 5.58 -13.91 4.41
C GLY A 200 6.66 -13.02 5.05
N LYS A 201 7.45 -12.30 4.25
CA LYS A 201 8.30 -11.25 4.80
C LYS A 201 7.55 -9.93 4.83
N TRP A 202 7.80 -9.19 5.90
CA TRP A 202 7.21 -7.88 6.13
C TRP A 202 8.27 -6.88 6.53
N ALA A 203 8.04 -5.64 6.21
CA ALA A 203 8.88 -4.55 6.68
C ALA A 203 8.03 -3.32 7.00
N PHE A 204 8.52 -2.52 7.96
CA PHE A 204 7.99 -1.20 8.24
C PHE A 204 9.12 -0.21 8.49
N ALA A 205 8.82 1.07 8.38
CA ALA A 205 9.77 2.15 8.63
C ALA A 205 9.30 3.06 9.77
N GLN A 206 10.22 3.40 10.67
CA GLN A 206 10.00 4.40 11.71
C GLN A 206 11.23 5.29 11.84
N ALA A 207 11.07 6.58 11.72
CA ALA A 207 12.18 7.53 11.65
C ALA A 207 13.18 7.14 10.53
N ASN A 208 14.42 6.92 10.89
CA ASN A 208 15.51 6.50 9.99
C ASN A 208 15.82 5.00 10.10
N ARG A 209 14.88 4.20 10.58
CA ARG A 209 15.07 2.76 10.80
C ARG A 209 14.15 1.96 9.93
N PHE A 210 14.68 0.82 9.51
CA PHE A 210 13.98 -0.20 8.76
C PHE A 210 13.85 -1.45 9.64
N TYR A 211 12.64 -1.87 9.91
CA TYR A 211 12.33 -3.07 10.66
C TYR A 211 11.79 -4.13 9.72
N TYR A 212 12.16 -5.38 9.93
CA TYR A 212 11.75 -6.47 9.06
C TYR A 212 11.35 -7.72 9.85
N SER A 213 10.48 -8.51 9.25
CA SER A 213 10.00 -9.81 9.73
C SER A 213 10.24 -10.86 8.65
N THR A 214 10.55 -12.08 9.08
CA THR A 214 10.66 -13.26 8.21
C THR A 214 9.70 -14.37 8.63
N ASN A 215 8.71 -14.06 9.46
CA ASN A 215 7.77 -15.01 10.07
C ASN A 215 6.32 -14.49 10.00
N ASP A 216 5.91 -14.09 8.82
CA ASP A 216 4.55 -13.58 8.54
C ASP A 216 4.15 -12.39 9.43
N GLY A 217 5.13 -11.54 9.78
CA GLY A 217 4.91 -10.38 10.63
C GLY A 217 4.67 -10.68 12.11
N ALA A 218 4.94 -11.90 12.57
CA ALA A 218 4.72 -12.27 13.98
C ALA A 218 5.73 -11.60 14.94
N SER A 219 6.91 -11.25 14.46
CA SER A 219 7.92 -10.48 15.19
C SER A 219 8.82 -9.74 14.21
N PHE A 220 9.46 -8.68 14.70
CA PHE A 220 10.33 -7.83 13.89
C PHE A 220 11.73 -7.74 14.48
N ALA A 221 12.70 -7.49 13.60
CA ALA A 221 14.07 -7.14 13.94
C ALA A 221 14.45 -5.83 13.25
N VAL A 222 15.39 -5.09 13.83
CA VAL A 222 15.87 -3.86 13.20
C VAL A 222 16.98 -4.17 12.21
N SER A 223 16.90 -3.60 11.02
CA SER A 223 18.02 -3.42 10.12
C SER A 223 18.49 -1.98 10.15
N THR A 224 19.80 -1.76 10.10
CA THR A 224 20.39 -0.43 10.00
C THR A 224 20.95 -0.23 8.60
N PRO A 225 20.11 0.07 7.61
CA PRO A 225 20.53 0.21 6.21
C PRO A 225 21.58 1.32 6.00
N PHE A 226 21.86 2.08 7.03
CA PHE A 226 22.66 3.30 7.01
C PHE A 226 23.79 3.27 8.06
N SER A 227 24.40 2.12 8.27
CA SER A 227 25.53 2.04 9.21
C SER A 227 26.66 2.99 8.76
N SER A 228 27.24 3.69 9.71
CA SER A 228 28.29 4.70 9.53
C SER A 228 29.55 4.20 8.81
N GLY A 229 29.68 2.91 8.55
CA GLY A 229 30.81 2.30 7.87
C GLY A 229 30.71 2.23 6.34
N GLN A 230 29.55 2.50 5.76
CA GLN A 230 29.34 2.38 4.30
C GLN A 230 29.54 3.69 3.52
N GLY A 231 29.97 4.76 4.16
CA GLY A 231 30.14 6.09 3.53
C GLY A 231 28.80 6.71 3.05
N LYS A 232 27.68 6.11 3.43
CA LYS A 232 26.34 6.51 3.01
C LYS A 232 25.73 7.34 4.14
N GLY A 233 25.31 8.56 3.85
CA GLY A 233 24.69 9.45 4.84
C GLY A 233 23.51 8.78 5.55
N VAL A 234 23.35 9.06 6.85
CA VAL A 234 22.18 8.60 7.61
C VAL A 234 20.97 9.40 7.10
N PRO A 235 19.89 8.77 6.67
CA PRO A 235 18.69 9.49 6.28
C PRO A 235 18.11 10.26 7.46
N GLY A 236 17.47 11.37 7.17
CA GLY A 236 16.71 12.08 8.17
C GLY A 236 15.50 11.28 8.61
N ARG A 237 14.73 10.77 7.65
CA ARG A 237 13.52 9.99 7.90
C ARG A 237 13.15 9.16 6.67
N ILE A 238 12.69 7.93 6.88
CA ILE A 238 12.05 7.12 5.84
C ILE A 238 10.55 7.50 5.81
N HIS A 239 10.01 7.79 4.64
CA HIS A 239 8.64 8.25 4.41
C HIS A 239 7.75 7.20 3.76
N ALA A 240 8.32 6.29 2.99
CA ALA A 240 7.60 5.19 2.38
C ALA A 240 8.52 3.99 2.19
N ILE A 241 7.90 2.83 2.11
CA ILE A 241 8.55 1.55 1.84
C ILE A 241 7.66 0.74 0.90
N ILE A 242 8.26 0.05 -0.07
CA ILE A 242 7.57 -0.88 -0.94
C ILE A 242 8.46 -2.07 -1.27
N PHE A 243 7.84 -3.16 -1.68
CA PHE A 243 8.53 -4.33 -2.23
C PHE A 243 8.16 -4.52 -3.71
N THR A 244 9.13 -4.77 -4.56
CA THR A 244 8.93 -5.07 -5.97
C THR A 244 10.15 -5.77 -6.57
N ASN A 245 9.95 -6.64 -7.55
CA ASN A 245 11.01 -7.32 -8.29
C ASN A 245 12.11 -7.87 -7.36
N ASN A 246 11.72 -8.62 -6.34
CA ASN A 246 12.60 -9.18 -5.31
C ASN A 246 13.47 -8.13 -4.58
N SER A 247 12.98 -6.91 -4.43
CA SER A 247 13.74 -5.81 -3.83
C SER A 247 12.89 -5.00 -2.87
N TRP A 248 13.47 -4.63 -1.74
CA TRP A 248 12.93 -3.61 -0.85
C TRP A 248 13.37 -2.24 -1.34
N VAL A 249 12.46 -1.31 -1.38
CA VAL A 249 12.69 0.08 -1.75
C VAL A 249 12.24 0.98 -0.62
N ILE A 250 13.07 1.95 -0.27
CA ILE A 250 12.72 3.00 0.69
C ILE A 250 12.83 4.37 0.03
N MET A 251 11.88 5.24 0.35
CA MET A 251 11.94 6.66 0.06
C MET A 251 12.17 7.42 1.37
N TYR A 252 13.15 8.31 1.39
CA TYR A 252 13.55 9.01 2.60
C TYR A 252 14.03 10.43 2.34
N SER A 253 13.92 11.28 3.35
CA SER A 253 14.47 12.64 3.30
C SER A 253 15.91 12.68 3.83
N ASN A 254 16.71 13.51 3.22
CA ASN A 254 18.04 13.90 3.73
C ASN A 254 18.24 15.38 3.44
N SER A 255 18.33 16.20 4.48
CA SER A 255 18.59 17.64 4.34
C SER A 255 17.66 18.36 3.33
N SER A 256 16.37 18.15 3.42
CA SER A 256 15.36 18.74 2.52
C SER A 256 15.35 18.19 1.09
N GLN A 257 15.93 17.02 0.87
CA GLN A 257 15.93 16.32 -0.40
C GLN A 257 15.31 14.95 -0.24
N ILE A 258 14.62 14.49 -1.26
CA ILE A 258 14.07 13.14 -1.30
C ILE A 258 15.01 12.22 -2.07
N HIS A 259 15.26 11.10 -1.46
CA HIS A 259 16.14 10.05 -1.98
C HIS A 259 15.43 8.71 -1.94
N VAL A 260 15.84 7.83 -2.83
CA VAL A 260 15.44 6.42 -2.82
C VAL A 260 16.65 5.52 -2.76
N ARG A 261 16.48 4.37 -2.12
CA ARG A 261 17.45 3.25 -2.14
C ARG A 261 16.70 1.95 -2.25
N SER A 262 17.40 0.94 -2.77
CA SER A 262 16.88 -0.41 -2.81
C SER A 262 17.92 -1.42 -2.33
N CYS A 263 17.44 -2.56 -1.84
CA CYS A 263 18.25 -3.74 -1.57
C CYS A 263 17.55 -4.99 -2.08
N ALA A 264 18.33 -6.03 -2.38
CA ALA A 264 17.75 -7.31 -2.74
C ALA A 264 17.05 -7.95 -1.53
N ALA A 265 15.93 -8.65 -1.75
CA ALA A 265 15.21 -9.35 -0.70
C ALA A 265 16.02 -10.45 0.01
N SER A 266 17.09 -10.94 -0.64
CA SER A 266 18.02 -11.91 -0.09
C SER A 266 19.01 -11.32 0.90
N ASP A 267 19.26 -10.00 0.86
CA ASP A 267 20.21 -9.34 1.76
C ASP A 267 19.76 -7.91 2.09
N ILE A 268 18.99 -7.80 3.15
CA ILE A 268 18.46 -6.53 3.67
C ILE A 268 19.52 -5.66 4.39
N THR A 269 20.75 -6.12 4.48
CA THR A 269 21.85 -5.38 5.10
C THR A 269 22.71 -4.64 4.07
N ASP A 270 22.58 -5.00 2.80
CA ASP A 270 23.38 -4.47 1.70
C ASP A 270 22.55 -3.61 0.75
N TRP A 271 22.40 -2.35 1.09
CA TRP A 271 21.65 -1.35 0.33
C TRP A 271 22.49 -0.72 -0.78
N GLY A 272 21.87 -0.54 -1.94
CA GLY A 272 22.46 0.13 -3.11
C GLY A 272 22.79 1.60 -2.87
N ASP A 273 23.28 2.26 -3.90
CA ASP A 273 23.56 3.68 -3.86
C ASP A 273 22.27 4.50 -3.78
N GLU A 274 22.36 5.67 -3.16
CA GLU A 274 21.22 6.58 -3.14
C GLU A 274 21.00 7.20 -4.51
N VAL A 275 19.75 7.28 -4.91
CA VAL A 275 19.32 8.07 -6.05
C VAL A 275 18.48 9.23 -5.52
N ARG A 276 18.92 10.43 -5.85
CA ARG A 276 18.19 11.63 -5.50
C ARG A 276 17.06 11.86 -6.50
N LEU A 277 15.85 12.01 -5.98
CA LEU A 277 14.70 12.25 -6.85
C LEU A 277 14.59 13.72 -7.24
N ASN A 278 14.69 14.69 -6.37
CA ASN A 278 14.88 16.11 -6.71
C ASN A 278 14.99 17.01 -5.46
N ASN A 279 15.18 18.34 -5.68
CA ASN A 279 15.41 19.34 -4.65
C ASN A 279 14.16 19.88 -3.97
N LEU A 280 12.96 19.56 -4.44
CA LEU A 280 11.78 20.38 -4.14
C LEU A 280 10.78 19.75 -3.18
N LEU A 281 11.00 18.54 -2.72
CA LEU A 281 10.00 17.88 -1.89
C LEU A 281 10.25 18.17 -0.41
N HIS A 282 9.44 19.03 0.14
CA HIS A 282 9.44 19.32 1.57
C HIS A 282 8.72 18.26 2.39
N MET A 283 9.39 17.13 2.65
CA MET A 283 8.94 16.18 3.66
C MET A 283 9.73 16.42 4.94
N SER A 284 9.38 17.43 5.71
CA SER A 284 10.14 17.85 6.88
C SER A 284 9.44 17.56 8.21
N SER A 285 8.15 17.26 8.18
CA SER A 285 7.36 17.04 9.39
C SER A 285 7.21 15.57 9.76
N ASN A 286 6.82 15.34 11.01
CA ASN A 286 6.62 14.00 11.54
C ASN A 286 5.46 13.24 10.87
N GLY A 287 4.53 13.93 10.22
CA GLY A 287 3.34 13.39 9.58
C GLY A 287 3.40 13.32 8.05
N ASP A 288 4.50 13.74 7.43
CA ASP A 288 4.60 13.68 5.97
C ASP A 288 4.77 12.23 5.53
N LYS A 289 3.77 11.70 4.86
CA LYS A 289 3.82 10.38 4.22
C LYS A 289 4.32 10.54 2.79
N GLY A 290 5.15 9.62 2.35
CA GLY A 290 5.34 9.36 0.95
C GLY A 290 4.50 8.17 0.54
N GLN A 291 4.02 8.15 -0.68
CA GLN A 291 3.32 7.01 -1.23
C GLN A 291 4.11 6.42 -2.40
N MET A 292 4.12 5.11 -2.49
CA MET A 292 4.73 4.39 -3.59
C MET A 292 3.85 3.22 -4.00
N ALA A 293 3.64 3.07 -5.30
CA ALA A 293 3.12 1.85 -5.88
C ALA A 293 4.16 1.24 -6.83
N ALA A 294 4.09 -0.06 -7.04
CA ALA A 294 4.99 -0.75 -7.95
C ALA A 294 4.29 -1.87 -8.70
N ASP A 295 4.76 -2.15 -9.90
CA ASP A 295 4.39 -3.36 -10.62
C ASP A 295 5.44 -4.47 -10.41
N ALA A 296 5.10 -5.68 -10.86
CA ALA A 296 5.97 -6.85 -10.73
C ALA A 296 7.29 -6.75 -11.52
N SER A 297 7.38 -5.85 -12.50
CA SER A 297 8.59 -5.65 -13.30
C SER A 297 9.65 -4.80 -12.59
N GLY A 298 9.31 -4.16 -11.49
CA GLY A 298 10.18 -3.24 -10.75
C GLY A 298 9.97 -1.78 -11.10
N ARG A 299 8.94 -1.43 -11.89
CA ARG A 299 8.53 -0.04 -12.08
C ARG A 299 7.90 0.48 -10.78
N VAL A 300 8.35 1.60 -10.30
CA VAL A 300 7.83 2.30 -9.13
C VAL A 300 7.36 3.69 -9.54
N VAL A 301 6.19 4.07 -9.05
CA VAL A 301 5.73 5.46 -9.03
C VAL A 301 5.71 5.93 -7.58
N ALA A 302 6.29 7.09 -7.32
CA ALA A 302 6.42 7.67 -5.99
C ALA A 302 5.86 9.09 -5.98
N THR A 303 5.10 9.41 -4.94
CA THR A 303 4.53 10.74 -4.70
C THR A 303 4.90 11.22 -3.31
N THR A 304 4.74 12.51 -3.09
CA THR A 304 4.89 13.11 -1.78
C THR A 304 3.61 13.85 -1.43
N ASN A 305 3.04 13.52 -0.31
CA ASN A 305 1.73 14.02 0.13
C ASN A 305 1.76 15.50 0.57
N ARG A 306 2.30 16.42 -0.24
CA ARG A 306 2.29 17.86 0.11
C ARG A 306 2.28 18.79 -1.10
N ASN A 307 1.16 19.48 -1.29
CA ASN A 307 0.98 20.68 -2.11
C ASN A 307 1.71 20.66 -3.47
N GLU A 308 1.87 19.50 -4.09
CA GLU A 308 2.68 19.35 -5.28
C GLU A 308 2.03 18.39 -6.26
N ALA A 309 1.99 18.85 -7.49
CA ALA A 309 1.58 18.08 -8.66
C ALA A 309 2.70 17.18 -9.20
N ASP A 310 3.76 17.01 -8.42
CA ASP A 310 4.96 16.30 -8.84
C ASP A 310 4.97 14.85 -8.37
N LEU A 311 5.31 13.97 -9.27
CA LEU A 311 5.56 12.56 -8.99
C LEU A 311 6.81 12.08 -9.72
N TYR A 312 7.35 10.96 -9.26
CA TYR A 312 8.50 10.31 -9.87
C TYR A 312 8.15 8.92 -10.30
N TYR A 313 8.73 8.48 -11.43
CA TYR A 313 8.80 7.06 -11.73
C TYR A 313 10.25 6.63 -11.94
N PHE A 314 10.55 5.39 -11.58
CA PHE A 314 11.86 4.76 -11.73
C PHE A 314 11.76 3.25 -11.78
N ASP A 315 12.84 2.60 -12.22
CA ASP A 315 12.94 1.14 -12.28
C ASP A 315 13.88 0.62 -11.19
N VAL A 316 13.51 -0.51 -10.60
CA VAL A 316 14.26 -1.17 -9.54
C VAL A 316 14.65 -2.58 -9.97
N ASN A 317 15.94 -2.91 -9.81
CA ASN A 317 16.45 -4.26 -10.00
C ASN A 317 17.54 -4.54 -8.96
N GLY A 318 17.20 -5.29 -7.92
CA GLY A 318 18.07 -5.54 -6.79
C GLY A 318 18.44 -4.25 -6.06
N LYS A 319 19.71 -3.88 -6.13
CA LYS A 319 20.27 -2.65 -5.53
C LYS A 319 20.32 -1.47 -6.50
N VAL A 320 19.92 -1.67 -7.75
CA VAL A 320 20.05 -0.66 -8.80
C VAL A 320 18.72 0.02 -9.03
N ILE A 321 18.73 1.33 -8.92
CA ILE A 321 17.62 2.20 -9.32
C ILE A 321 18.07 2.93 -10.58
N SER A 322 17.22 2.90 -11.61
CA SER A 322 17.50 3.47 -12.93
C SER A 322 16.26 4.18 -13.50
N ASN A 323 16.44 4.87 -14.62
CA ASN A 323 15.34 5.53 -15.35
C ASN A 323 14.48 6.46 -14.48
N SER A 324 15.10 7.14 -13.50
CA SER A 324 14.40 8.08 -12.64
C SER A 324 14.00 9.35 -13.41
N ASN A 325 12.70 9.65 -13.43
CA ASN A 325 12.14 10.77 -14.13
C ASN A 325 11.09 11.47 -13.27
N LEU A 326 11.07 12.80 -13.36
CA LEU A 326 10.05 13.67 -12.79
C LEU A 326 8.90 13.84 -13.79
N VAL A 327 7.69 13.78 -13.31
CA VAL A 327 6.47 14.16 -14.01
C VAL A 327 5.75 15.22 -13.17
N THR A 328 5.43 16.34 -13.79
CA THR A 328 4.60 17.39 -13.17
C THR A 328 3.23 17.39 -13.84
N LEU A 329 2.18 17.21 -13.05
CA LEU A 329 0.81 17.25 -13.53
C LEU A 329 0.31 18.68 -13.65
N SER A 330 -0.60 18.92 -14.58
CA SER A 330 -1.25 20.23 -14.75
C SER A 330 -2.42 20.37 -13.80
N MET A 331 -2.17 20.30 -12.50
CA MET A 331 -3.16 20.47 -11.44
C MET A 331 -3.18 21.93 -10.99
N SER A 332 -4.36 22.44 -10.64
CA SER A 332 -4.51 23.86 -10.31
C SER A 332 -4.23 24.21 -8.84
N SER A 333 -4.57 23.32 -7.92
CA SER A 333 -4.38 23.47 -6.46
C SER A 333 -4.34 22.14 -5.73
N ASP A 334 -4.46 21.05 -6.46
CA ASP A 334 -4.67 19.73 -5.89
C ASP A 334 -3.36 19.07 -5.49
N ASN A 335 -3.44 18.18 -4.52
CA ASN A 335 -2.32 17.41 -4.05
C ASN A 335 -2.53 15.94 -4.39
N ILE A 336 -1.49 15.27 -4.81
CA ILE A 336 -1.50 13.82 -4.94
C ILE A 336 -1.46 13.23 -3.52
N ARG A 337 -2.45 12.42 -3.18
CA ARG A 337 -2.57 11.77 -1.86
C ARG A 337 -2.07 10.35 -1.87
N ASP A 338 -2.39 9.59 -2.93
CA ASP A 338 -2.01 8.17 -3.01
C ASP A 338 -1.88 7.70 -4.47
N VAL A 339 -1.24 6.57 -4.64
CA VAL A 339 -1.02 5.92 -5.93
C VAL A 339 -1.20 4.41 -5.83
N ALA A 340 -1.91 3.81 -6.76
CA ALA A 340 -2.03 2.36 -6.89
C ALA A 340 -1.91 1.89 -8.34
N THR A 341 -1.65 0.58 -8.52
CA THR A 341 -1.59 -0.03 -9.84
C THR A 341 -2.16 -1.46 -9.82
N ASP A 342 -2.76 -1.85 -10.93
CA ASP A 342 -3.12 -3.25 -11.22
C ASP A 342 -2.05 -3.97 -12.05
N GLY A 343 -0.87 -3.34 -12.23
CA GLY A 343 0.23 -3.81 -13.06
C GLY A 343 0.19 -3.30 -14.50
N SER A 344 -0.94 -2.79 -14.96
CA SER A 344 -1.11 -2.24 -16.31
C SER A 344 -1.60 -0.78 -16.28
N THR A 345 -2.49 -0.49 -15.38
CA THR A 345 -3.08 0.83 -15.13
C THR A 345 -2.59 1.36 -13.80
N TRP A 346 -2.34 2.65 -13.74
CA TRP A 346 -1.94 3.35 -12.54
C TRP A 346 -2.95 4.45 -12.28
N LEU A 347 -3.42 4.57 -11.05
CA LEU A 347 -4.31 5.66 -10.63
C LEU A 347 -3.67 6.46 -9.51
N LEU A 348 -3.96 7.75 -9.51
CA LEU A 348 -3.70 8.68 -8.41
C LEU A 348 -5.03 9.11 -7.82
N ALA A 349 -5.08 9.11 -6.50
CA ALA A 349 -6.11 9.79 -5.72
C ALA A 349 -5.57 11.16 -5.31
N CYS A 350 -6.35 12.21 -5.54
CA CYS A 350 -5.96 13.59 -5.28
C CYS A 350 -7.00 14.30 -4.41
N THR A 351 -6.61 15.43 -3.86
CA THR A 351 -7.56 16.33 -3.20
C THR A 351 -8.65 16.78 -4.16
N ASP A 352 -9.71 17.37 -3.64
CA ASP A 352 -10.87 17.85 -4.40
C ASP A 352 -11.58 16.74 -5.22
N GLY A 353 -11.39 15.46 -4.87
CA GLY A 353 -12.06 14.32 -5.54
C GLY A 353 -11.53 14.01 -6.94
N ASP A 354 -10.31 14.40 -7.24
CA ASP A 354 -9.70 14.20 -8.56
C ASP A 354 -9.03 12.83 -8.69
N VAL A 355 -9.19 12.23 -9.87
CA VAL A 355 -8.53 10.98 -10.25
C VAL A 355 -7.73 11.15 -11.55
N TRP A 356 -6.47 10.76 -11.50
CA TRP A 356 -5.58 10.75 -12.65
C TRP A 356 -5.16 9.32 -13.01
N GLU A 357 -5.04 9.05 -14.31
CA GLU A 357 -4.68 7.74 -14.85
C GLU A 357 -3.43 7.79 -15.70
N SER A 358 -2.61 6.75 -15.57
CA SER A 358 -1.53 6.41 -16.50
C SER A 358 -1.70 4.98 -17.00
N THR A 359 -1.58 4.79 -18.30
CA THR A 359 -1.54 3.48 -18.97
C THR A 359 -0.18 3.17 -19.59
N ASN A 360 0.83 3.99 -19.27
CA ASN A 360 2.20 3.85 -19.76
C ASN A 360 3.24 3.86 -18.63
N ALA A 361 2.90 3.16 -17.56
CA ALA A 361 3.79 2.92 -16.42
C ALA A 361 4.28 4.22 -15.75
N GLY A 362 3.40 5.18 -15.55
CA GLY A 362 3.66 6.45 -14.87
C GLY A 362 4.35 7.52 -15.72
N ALA A 363 4.64 7.26 -16.99
CA ALA A 363 5.39 8.20 -17.84
C ALA A 363 4.56 9.41 -18.29
N SER A 364 3.25 9.25 -18.41
CA SER A 364 2.32 10.37 -18.61
C SER A 364 0.96 10.05 -17.98
N TRP A 365 0.22 11.09 -17.65
CA TRP A 365 -1.03 11.02 -16.92
C TRP A 365 -2.10 11.88 -17.55
N SER A 366 -3.35 11.46 -17.40
CA SER A 366 -4.52 12.24 -17.78
C SER A 366 -5.54 12.22 -16.66
N GLN A 367 -6.15 13.35 -16.36
CA GLN A 367 -7.28 13.43 -15.47
C GLN A 367 -8.47 12.71 -16.10
N ILE A 368 -9.02 11.73 -15.40
CA ILE A 368 -10.14 10.91 -15.87
C ILE A 368 -11.42 11.19 -15.10
N ALA A 369 -11.30 11.78 -13.93
CA ALA A 369 -12.42 12.21 -13.12
C ALA A 369 -12.05 13.50 -12.40
N ASP A 370 -13.01 14.39 -12.24
CA ASP A 370 -12.90 15.70 -11.65
C ASP A 370 -14.02 15.85 -10.63
N ASN A 371 -13.67 16.21 -9.43
CA ASN A 371 -14.62 16.54 -8.37
C ASN A 371 -15.64 15.43 -8.08
N GLN A 372 -15.14 14.20 -7.89
CA GLN A 372 -15.97 12.99 -7.69
C GLN A 372 -16.33 12.74 -6.22
N GLY A 373 -15.99 13.63 -5.29
CA GLY A 373 -16.45 13.60 -3.91
C GLY A 373 -17.96 13.77 -3.80
N ALA A 374 -18.54 13.55 -2.62
CA ALA A 374 -19.94 13.83 -2.36
C ALA A 374 -20.21 15.36 -2.42
N ASP A 375 -19.20 16.13 -2.09
CA ASP A 375 -19.15 17.58 -2.35
C ASP A 375 -17.75 18.01 -2.83
N SER A 376 -17.60 19.25 -3.22
CA SER A 376 -16.34 19.80 -3.77
C SER A 376 -15.23 20.01 -2.74
N SER A 377 -15.41 19.55 -1.51
CA SER A 377 -14.42 19.63 -0.43
C SER A 377 -13.89 18.27 0.03
N ASP A 378 -14.41 17.18 -0.56
CA ASP A 378 -13.99 15.84 -0.17
C ASP A 378 -12.63 15.50 -0.79
N ASP A 379 -11.63 15.35 0.05
CA ASP A 379 -10.30 14.93 -0.36
C ASP A 379 -10.22 13.41 -0.49
N PHE A 380 -9.80 12.91 -1.62
CA PHE A 380 -9.42 11.51 -1.76
C PHE A 380 -8.09 11.26 -1.04
N THR A 381 -8.05 10.24 -0.18
CA THR A 381 -6.93 10.00 0.72
C THR A 381 -6.14 8.74 0.40
N SER A 382 -6.78 7.72 -0.18
CA SER A 382 -6.17 6.44 -0.52
C SER A 382 -6.85 5.79 -1.71
N VAL A 383 -6.11 5.03 -2.51
CA VAL A 383 -6.61 4.28 -3.66
C VAL A 383 -6.11 2.84 -3.66
N THR A 384 -6.97 1.89 -4.03
CA THR A 384 -6.62 0.48 -4.19
C THR A 384 -7.43 -0.16 -5.33
N CYS A 385 -7.06 -1.36 -5.73
CA CYS A 385 -7.80 -2.18 -6.68
C CYS A 385 -7.94 -3.62 -6.17
N ASP A 386 -8.89 -4.37 -6.75
CA ASP A 386 -9.17 -5.77 -6.38
C ASP A 386 -8.18 -6.78 -7.01
N VAL A 387 -6.92 -6.37 -7.09
CA VAL A 387 -5.80 -7.21 -7.53
C VAL A 387 -4.72 -7.23 -6.47
N VAL A 388 -4.26 -8.42 -6.13
CA VAL A 388 -3.00 -8.61 -5.42
C VAL A 388 -1.94 -8.93 -6.46
N LEU A 389 -1.05 -7.97 -6.71
CA LEU A 389 0.04 -8.19 -7.64
C LEU A 389 1.03 -9.22 -7.07
N PRO A 390 1.48 -10.19 -7.87
CA PRO A 390 2.65 -10.98 -7.52
C PRO A 390 3.87 -10.04 -7.54
N LEU A 391 4.43 -9.79 -6.37
CA LEU A 391 5.53 -8.84 -6.18
C LEU A 391 6.90 -9.49 -6.33
#